data_fe6b83f8ca166514a50d9f7a37de6223
#
_entry.id   fe6b83f8ca166514a50d9f7a37de6223
#
_cell.length_a   1.000
_cell.length_b   1.000
_cell.length_c   1.000
_cell.angle_alpha   90.00
_cell.angle_beta   90.00
_cell.angle_gamma   90.00
#
_symmetry.space_group_name_H-M   'P 1'
#
loop_
_entity.id
_entity.type
_entity.pdbx_description
1 polymer ?
#
loop_
_entity_poly.entity_id
_entity_poly.type
_entity_poly.pdbx_seq_one_letter_code
_entity_poly.pdbx_strand_id
1 'polypeptide(L)'
;MNWIKQTLALITLLLVSIGLQAKEVDATNPYQMMHQVADQTFSRLKAEQADIRKNPNQLKTIVDEEMMPYVNYQYAALKLLGPNLRGADKKDVEAFINEFRAYLITSYAQVLTQYSNQKIQFEKEQSIESDRRIINVRVEIIDPSRPSIKLDFTLLKNKNSGEWKAYDMVAEGISLLSSKQSEWNTKIRQDGIPSVTKELAELAQKDITFETKK
;
A
#
# COMPACT_ATOMS: atom_id res chain seq x y z
N MET A 1 -53.39 -11.19 52.98
CA MET A 1 -52.30 -10.30 53.46
C MET A 1 -50.98 -11.01 53.03
N ASN A 2 -50.65 -10.96 51.72
CA ASN A 2 -49.51 -11.63 51.15
C ASN A 2 -48.67 -10.61 50.40
N TRP A 3 -47.52 -10.34 50.95
CA TRP A 3 -46.51 -9.52 50.31
C TRP A 3 -45.73 -10.33 49.28
N ILE A 4 -45.94 -10.05 48.03
CA ILE A 4 -45.14 -10.59 46.92
C ILE A 4 -43.93 -9.70 46.74
N LYS A 5 -42.79 -10.25 47.11
CA LYS A 5 -41.49 -9.60 46.87
C LYS A 5 -41.15 -9.76 45.35
N GLN A 6 -41.19 -8.66 44.64
CA GLN A 6 -40.64 -8.58 43.28
C GLN A 6 -39.12 -8.43 43.38
N THR A 7 -38.39 -9.48 43.11
CA THR A 7 -36.96 -9.43 42.86
C THR A 7 -36.73 -9.10 41.39
N LEU A 8 -36.33 -7.87 41.16
CA LEU A 8 -35.90 -7.39 39.84
C LEU A 8 -34.50 -7.93 39.58
N ALA A 9 -34.37 -8.97 38.77
CA ALA A 9 -33.08 -9.49 38.31
C ALA A 9 -32.57 -8.56 37.21
N LEU A 10 -31.56 -7.75 37.52
CA LEU A 10 -30.82 -6.92 36.60
C LEU A 10 -29.87 -7.83 35.82
N ILE A 11 -30.27 -8.28 34.62
CA ILE A 11 -29.37 -8.97 33.68
C ILE A 11 -28.50 -7.90 33.02
N THR A 12 -27.32 -7.72 33.56
CA THR A 12 -26.29 -6.91 32.95
C THR A 12 -25.74 -7.69 31.74
N LEU A 13 -26.22 -7.37 30.55
CA LEU A 13 -25.71 -7.91 29.28
C LEU A 13 -24.32 -7.29 29.05
N LEU A 14 -23.25 -8.01 29.47
CA LEU A 14 -21.88 -7.69 29.11
C LEU A 14 -21.74 -7.96 27.61
N LEU A 15 -21.89 -6.94 26.81
CA LEU A 15 -21.43 -6.91 25.42
C LEU A 15 -19.91 -7.01 25.43
N VAL A 16 -19.39 -8.24 25.40
CA VAL A 16 -18.00 -8.50 25.09
C VAL A 16 -17.83 -8.13 23.60
N SER A 17 -17.45 -6.88 23.36
CA SER A 17 -16.93 -6.47 22.06
C SER A 17 -15.66 -7.25 21.83
N ILE A 18 -15.76 -8.39 21.13
CA ILE A 18 -14.61 -9.06 20.55
C ILE A 18 -14.11 -8.12 19.47
N GLY A 19 -13.29 -7.15 19.88
CA GLY A 19 -12.52 -6.35 18.95
C GLY A 19 -11.65 -7.34 18.18
N LEU A 20 -11.91 -7.50 16.88
CA LEU A 20 -10.97 -8.10 15.97
C LEU A 20 -9.73 -7.19 16.01
N GLN A 21 -8.80 -7.48 16.93
CA GLN A 21 -7.49 -6.85 16.89
C GLN A 21 -6.81 -7.36 15.63
N ALA A 22 -6.75 -6.50 14.62
CA ALA A 22 -5.86 -6.73 13.50
C ALA A 22 -4.48 -7.01 14.10
N LYS A 23 -3.92 -8.17 13.78
CA LYS A 23 -2.60 -8.57 14.27
C LYS A 23 -1.62 -7.51 13.76
N GLU A 24 -0.95 -6.83 14.67
CA GLU A 24 0.04 -5.83 14.33
C GLU A 24 1.12 -6.47 13.45
N VAL A 25 1.44 -5.82 12.33
CA VAL A 25 2.43 -6.32 11.37
C VAL A 25 3.82 -6.06 11.93
N ASP A 26 4.63 -7.11 12.03
CA ASP A 26 6.04 -6.97 12.43
C ASP A 26 6.87 -6.43 11.26
N ALA A 27 7.07 -5.11 11.24
CA ALA A 27 7.87 -4.43 10.24
C ALA A 27 9.39 -4.56 10.48
N THR A 28 9.85 -5.22 11.55
CA THR A 28 11.28 -5.45 11.80
C THR A 28 11.83 -6.63 11.00
N ASN A 29 10.98 -7.57 10.59
CA ASN A 29 11.31 -8.62 9.65
C ASN A 29 10.63 -8.33 8.30
N PRO A 30 11.39 -8.01 7.22
CA PRO A 30 10.82 -7.60 5.94
C PRO A 30 10.04 -8.70 5.22
N TYR A 31 10.44 -9.97 5.37
CA TYR A 31 9.74 -11.10 4.76
C TYR A 31 8.39 -11.34 5.45
N GLN A 32 8.38 -11.34 6.78
CA GLN A 32 7.15 -11.49 7.56
C GLN A 32 6.21 -10.30 7.36
N MET A 33 6.75 -9.08 7.33
CA MET A 33 5.98 -7.87 7.01
C MET A 33 5.26 -8.02 5.67
N MET A 34 5.99 -8.37 4.60
CA MET A 34 5.41 -8.53 3.27
C MET A 34 4.32 -9.60 3.23
N HIS A 35 4.52 -10.73 3.91
CA HIS A 35 3.50 -11.77 4.05
C HIS A 35 2.25 -11.27 4.78
N GLN A 36 2.43 -10.65 5.95
CA GLN A 36 1.32 -10.20 6.79
C GLN A 36 0.51 -9.10 6.10
N VAL A 37 1.18 -8.13 5.46
CA VAL A 37 0.51 -7.07 4.68
C VAL A 37 -0.31 -7.66 3.53
N ALA A 38 0.25 -8.62 2.80
CA ALA A 38 -0.49 -9.29 1.72
C ALA A 38 -1.68 -10.07 2.28
N ASP A 39 -1.49 -10.88 3.32
CA ASP A 39 -2.56 -11.68 3.93
C ASP A 39 -3.71 -10.80 4.45
N GLN A 40 -3.40 -9.69 5.13
CA GLN A 40 -4.40 -8.74 5.61
C GLN A 40 -5.15 -8.09 4.45
N THR A 41 -4.41 -7.58 3.45
CA THR A 41 -4.99 -6.93 2.27
C THR A 41 -5.93 -7.89 1.51
N PHE A 42 -5.45 -9.08 1.17
CA PHE A 42 -6.25 -10.04 0.39
C PHE A 42 -7.42 -10.64 1.18
N SER A 43 -7.27 -10.83 2.49
CA SER A 43 -8.37 -11.25 3.36
C SER A 43 -9.47 -10.20 3.40
N ARG A 44 -9.10 -8.93 3.50
CA ARG A 44 -10.04 -7.81 3.49
C ARG A 44 -10.72 -7.65 2.13
N LEU A 45 -9.98 -7.75 1.02
CA LEU A 45 -10.55 -7.75 -0.33
C LEU A 45 -11.62 -8.83 -0.51
N LYS A 46 -11.37 -10.02 0.02
CA LYS A 46 -12.31 -11.15 -0.03
C LYS A 46 -13.55 -10.89 0.84
N ALA A 47 -13.34 -10.37 2.05
CA ALA A 47 -14.43 -10.09 3.00
C ALA A 47 -15.35 -8.97 2.51
N GLU A 48 -14.79 -7.91 1.91
CA GLU A 48 -15.51 -6.72 1.46
C GLU A 48 -15.89 -6.77 -0.03
N GLN A 49 -15.77 -7.93 -0.70
CA GLN A 49 -15.95 -8.06 -2.16
C GLN A 49 -17.30 -7.52 -2.65
N ALA A 50 -18.39 -7.75 -1.89
CA ALA A 50 -19.74 -7.29 -2.26
C ALA A 50 -19.85 -5.76 -2.26
N ASP A 51 -19.20 -5.09 -1.32
CA ASP A 51 -19.22 -3.64 -1.19
C ASP A 51 -18.26 -2.99 -2.20
N ILE A 52 -17.10 -3.60 -2.44
CA ILE A 52 -16.17 -3.18 -3.50
C ILE A 52 -16.83 -3.21 -4.88
N ARG A 53 -17.67 -4.22 -5.17
CA ARG A 53 -18.41 -4.28 -6.44
C ARG A 53 -19.42 -3.15 -6.59
N LYS A 54 -20.04 -2.68 -5.50
CA LYS A 54 -20.99 -1.56 -5.51
C LYS A 54 -20.25 -0.22 -5.56
N ASN A 55 -19.13 -0.11 -4.84
CA ASN A 55 -18.31 1.09 -4.77
C ASN A 55 -16.83 0.72 -4.91
N PRO A 56 -16.29 0.68 -6.13
CA PRO A 56 -14.88 0.33 -6.34
C PRO A 56 -13.87 1.26 -5.65
N ASN A 57 -14.27 2.51 -5.33
CA ASN A 57 -13.42 3.44 -4.58
C ASN A 57 -13.10 2.95 -3.15
N GLN A 58 -13.83 1.96 -2.61
CA GLN A 58 -13.49 1.27 -1.37
C GLN A 58 -12.07 0.67 -1.40
N LEU A 59 -11.57 0.31 -2.60
CA LEU A 59 -10.20 -0.16 -2.77
C LEU A 59 -9.15 0.89 -2.37
N LYS A 60 -9.44 2.18 -2.52
CA LYS A 60 -8.52 3.25 -2.05
C LYS A 60 -8.38 3.21 -0.52
N THR A 61 -9.46 3.00 0.20
CA THR A 61 -9.44 2.86 1.67
C THR A 61 -8.63 1.65 2.10
N ILE A 62 -8.84 0.50 1.43
CA ILE A 62 -8.08 -0.73 1.73
C ILE A 62 -6.58 -0.51 1.49
N VAL A 63 -6.20 0.09 0.36
CA VAL A 63 -4.80 0.40 0.08
C VAL A 63 -4.21 1.35 1.12
N ASP A 64 -4.95 2.40 1.48
CA ASP A 64 -4.48 3.40 2.43
C ASP A 64 -4.24 2.82 3.82
N GLU A 65 -5.13 1.97 4.29
CA GLU A 65 -5.08 1.39 5.63
C GLU A 65 -4.15 0.17 5.71
N GLU A 66 -4.17 -0.74 4.72
CA GLU A 66 -3.44 -2.00 4.80
C GLU A 66 -2.03 -1.93 4.18
N MET A 67 -1.82 -1.14 3.14
CA MET A 67 -0.56 -1.14 2.38
C MET A 67 0.30 0.10 2.66
N MET A 68 -0.29 1.30 2.65
CA MET A 68 0.48 2.55 2.73
C MET A 68 1.30 2.74 4.01
N PRO A 69 0.95 2.19 5.18
CA PRO A 69 1.81 2.22 6.37
C PRO A 69 3.19 1.58 6.14
N TYR A 70 3.29 0.62 5.22
CA TYR A 70 4.50 -0.16 4.90
C TYR A 70 5.19 0.33 3.62
N VAL A 71 4.74 1.44 3.05
CA VAL A 71 5.36 2.10 1.88
C VAL A 71 6.11 3.34 2.32
N ASN A 72 7.38 3.44 1.94
CA ASN A 72 8.21 4.63 2.15
C ASN A 72 8.02 5.61 0.99
N TYR A 73 6.79 6.11 0.85
CA TYR A 73 6.42 7.02 -0.23
C TYR A 73 7.20 8.34 -0.20
N GLN A 74 7.59 8.82 0.99
CA GLN A 74 8.41 10.02 1.12
C GLN A 74 9.79 9.83 0.49
N TYR A 75 10.46 8.72 0.82
CA TYR A 75 11.75 8.40 0.24
C TYR A 75 11.65 8.16 -1.27
N ALA A 76 10.62 7.46 -1.73
CA ALA A 76 10.35 7.25 -3.15
C ALA A 76 10.12 8.57 -3.90
N ALA A 77 9.31 9.48 -3.35
CA ALA A 77 9.07 10.82 -3.91
C ALA A 77 10.36 11.63 -4.02
N LEU A 78 11.18 11.66 -2.96
CA LEU A 78 12.46 12.36 -2.98
C LEU A 78 13.44 11.76 -4.00
N LYS A 79 13.50 10.42 -4.11
CA LYS A 79 14.29 9.76 -5.17
C LYS A 79 13.81 10.14 -6.57
N LEU A 80 12.49 10.22 -6.75
CA LEU A 80 11.87 10.58 -8.02
C LEU A 80 12.23 12.01 -8.43
N LEU A 81 12.16 12.96 -7.50
CA LEU A 81 12.59 14.34 -7.73
C LEU A 81 14.11 14.43 -7.99
N GLY A 82 14.91 13.60 -7.32
CA GLY A 82 16.35 13.48 -7.56
C GLY A 82 17.09 14.81 -7.66
N PRO A 83 17.78 15.10 -8.79
CA PRO A 83 18.52 16.36 -8.96
C PRO A 83 17.65 17.61 -8.89
N ASN A 84 16.34 17.50 -9.18
CA ASN A 84 15.40 18.63 -9.17
C ASN A 84 15.09 19.14 -7.75
N LEU A 85 15.52 18.42 -6.70
CA LEU A 85 15.46 18.89 -5.32
C LEU A 85 16.39 20.09 -5.05
N ARG A 86 17.46 20.22 -5.85
CA ARG A 86 18.42 21.30 -5.63
C ARG A 86 17.80 22.64 -5.98
N GLY A 87 17.61 23.49 -4.96
CA GLY A 87 16.98 24.81 -5.10
C GLY A 87 15.46 24.79 -5.21
N ALA A 88 14.83 23.65 -5.03
CA ALA A 88 13.37 23.54 -4.98
C ALA A 88 12.80 24.21 -3.73
N ASP A 89 11.62 24.82 -3.85
CA ASP A 89 10.87 25.33 -2.71
C ASP A 89 10.41 24.17 -1.85
N LYS A 90 10.63 24.27 -0.53
CA LYS A 90 10.23 23.23 0.43
C LYS A 90 8.73 22.94 0.36
N LYS A 91 7.90 23.97 0.16
CA LYS A 91 6.45 23.84 0.04
C LYS A 91 6.06 23.02 -1.20
N ASP A 92 6.76 23.23 -2.33
CA ASP A 92 6.49 22.48 -3.55
C ASP A 92 6.89 21.01 -3.41
N VAL A 93 8.01 20.74 -2.72
CA VAL A 93 8.45 19.37 -2.40
C VAL A 93 7.46 18.67 -1.48
N GLU A 94 6.97 19.35 -0.43
CA GLU A 94 5.96 18.80 0.49
C GLU A 94 4.64 18.51 -0.24
N ALA A 95 4.18 19.44 -1.08
CA ALA A 95 2.98 19.24 -1.90
C ALA A 95 3.15 18.04 -2.85
N PHE A 96 4.30 17.93 -3.52
CA PHE A 96 4.60 16.79 -4.38
C PHE A 96 4.55 15.45 -3.61
N ILE A 97 5.14 15.37 -2.42
CA ILE A 97 5.13 14.15 -1.59
C ILE A 97 3.70 13.74 -1.24
N ASN A 98 2.84 14.71 -0.88
CA ASN A 98 1.46 14.44 -0.50
C ASN A 98 0.63 13.94 -1.69
N GLU A 99 0.74 14.60 -2.85
CA GLU A 99 0.02 14.19 -4.06
C GLU A 99 0.57 12.88 -4.63
N PHE A 100 1.87 12.63 -4.51
CA PHE A 100 2.45 11.34 -4.88
C PHE A 100 1.90 10.19 -4.02
N ARG A 101 1.72 10.40 -2.71
CA ARG A 101 1.06 9.42 -1.84
C ARG A 101 -0.37 9.14 -2.30
N ALA A 102 -1.16 10.18 -2.57
CA ALA A 102 -2.54 10.02 -3.04
C ALA A 102 -2.61 9.32 -4.41
N TYR A 103 -1.69 9.64 -5.32
CA TYR A 103 -1.53 8.95 -6.60
C TYR A 103 -1.21 7.46 -6.42
N LEU A 104 -0.28 7.10 -5.51
CA LEU A 104 0.03 5.69 -5.24
C LEU A 104 -1.19 4.92 -4.73
N ILE A 105 -1.98 5.50 -3.84
CA ILE A 105 -3.22 4.89 -3.34
C ILE A 105 -4.16 4.57 -4.51
N THR A 106 -4.41 5.53 -5.39
CA THR A 106 -5.31 5.34 -6.54
C THR A 106 -4.74 4.32 -7.53
N SER A 107 -3.43 4.38 -7.80
CA SER A 107 -2.76 3.45 -8.72
C SER A 107 -2.80 2.02 -8.21
N TYR A 108 -2.50 1.79 -6.93
CA TYR A 108 -2.56 0.45 -6.34
C TYR A 108 -4.00 -0.05 -6.24
N ALA A 109 -4.95 0.81 -5.88
CA ALA A 109 -6.37 0.46 -5.88
C ALA A 109 -6.85 0.00 -7.26
N GLN A 110 -6.44 0.69 -8.33
CA GLN A 110 -6.76 0.29 -9.70
C GLN A 110 -6.16 -1.07 -10.05
N VAL A 111 -4.92 -1.35 -9.65
CA VAL A 111 -4.28 -2.67 -9.85
C VAL A 111 -5.05 -3.77 -9.12
N LEU A 112 -5.52 -3.51 -7.90
CA LEU A 112 -6.27 -4.50 -7.11
C LEU A 112 -7.62 -4.89 -7.73
N THR A 113 -8.19 -4.10 -8.66
CA THR A 113 -9.38 -4.51 -9.42
C THR A 113 -9.17 -5.76 -10.28
N GLN A 114 -7.92 -6.04 -10.63
CA GLN A 114 -7.55 -7.20 -11.47
C GLN A 114 -7.38 -8.48 -10.64
N TYR A 115 -7.36 -8.35 -9.30
CA TYR A 115 -7.26 -9.50 -8.41
C TYR A 115 -8.58 -10.28 -8.38
N SER A 116 -8.50 -11.57 -8.63
CA SER A 116 -9.64 -12.49 -8.53
C SER A 116 -9.35 -13.64 -7.58
N ASN A 117 -8.45 -14.54 -7.98
CA ASN A 117 -8.06 -15.72 -7.19
C ASN A 117 -6.61 -16.13 -7.47
N GLN A 118 -5.76 -15.20 -7.86
CA GLN A 118 -4.34 -15.46 -8.09
C GLN A 118 -3.68 -15.92 -6.78
N LYS A 119 -2.78 -16.89 -6.89
CA LYS A 119 -1.94 -17.31 -5.78
C LYS A 119 -0.75 -16.35 -5.68
N ILE A 120 -0.53 -15.82 -4.47
CA ILE A 120 0.65 -15.01 -4.18
C ILE A 120 1.69 -15.93 -3.54
N GLN A 121 2.86 -16.01 -4.14
CA GLN A 121 3.97 -16.81 -3.64
C GLN A 121 5.15 -15.90 -3.33
N PHE A 122 5.64 -15.97 -2.09
CA PHE A 122 6.82 -15.24 -1.64
C PHE A 122 8.05 -16.13 -1.76
N GLU A 123 9.20 -15.51 -1.99
CA GLU A 123 10.47 -16.21 -1.84
C GLU A 123 10.69 -16.66 -0.39
N LYS A 124 11.57 -17.63 -0.21
CA LYS A 124 11.95 -18.07 1.13
C LYS A 124 12.73 -16.96 1.85
N GLU A 125 12.44 -16.80 3.14
CA GLU A 125 13.20 -15.92 4.02
C GLU A 125 14.69 -16.24 3.95
N GLN A 126 15.50 -15.20 3.79
CA GLN A 126 16.95 -15.28 3.73
C GLN A 126 17.56 -14.55 4.92
N SER A 127 18.74 -14.99 5.34
CA SER A 127 19.49 -14.29 6.36
C SER A 127 19.92 -12.91 5.86
N ILE A 128 19.65 -11.87 6.66
CA ILE A 128 20.01 -10.50 6.34
C ILE A 128 21.20 -10.10 7.24
N GLU A 129 22.28 -9.65 6.61
CA GLU A 129 23.42 -9.08 7.31
C GLU A 129 22.99 -7.87 8.14
N SER A 130 23.50 -7.73 9.36
CA SER A 130 23.03 -6.73 10.35
C SER A 130 23.17 -5.28 9.90
N ASP A 131 24.16 -4.98 9.05
CA ASP A 131 24.46 -3.67 8.49
C ASP A 131 23.71 -3.38 7.17
N ARG A 132 23.08 -4.41 6.59
CA ARG A 132 22.33 -4.26 5.35
C ARG A 132 21.04 -3.47 5.56
N ARG A 133 20.90 -2.43 4.77
CA ARG A 133 19.77 -1.50 4.87
C ARG A 133 18.83 -1.51 3.66
N ILE A 134 19.23 -2.13 2.58
CA ILE A 134 18.41 -2.27 1.37
C ILE A 134 18.42 -3.73 0.99
N ILE A 135 17.23 -4.28 0.79
CA ILE A 135 17.04 -5.64 0.28
C ILE A 135 15.92 -5.66 -0.77
N ASN A 136 15.89 -6.72 -1.53
CA ASN A 136 14.76 -7.05 -2.38
C ASN A 136 14.04 -8.26 -1.81
N VAL A 137 12.70 -8.22 -1.82
CA VAL A 137 11.85 -9.38 -1.51
C VAL A 137 11.05 -9.71 -2.76
N ARG A 138 11.24 -10.93 -3.26
CA ARG A 138 10.54 -11.41 -4.46
C ARG A 138 9.18 -11.98 -4.12
N VAL A 139 8.21 -11.57 -4.93
CA VAL A 139 6.84 -12.06 -4.91
C VAL A 139 6.46 -12.51 -6.32
N GLU A 140 5.83 -13.66 -6.45
CA GLU A 140 5.31 -14.16 -7.71
C GLU A 140 3.79 -14.24 -7.64
N ILE A 141 3.12 -13.61 -8.61
CA ILE A 141 1.66 -13.68 -8.77
C ILE A 141 1.38 -14.77 -9.80
N ILE A 142 0.80 -15.86 -9.34
CA ILE A 142 0.52 -17.04 -10.15
C ILE A 142 -0.96 -17.03 -10.53
N ASP A 143 -1.24 -16.93 -11.83
CA ASP A 143 -2.56 -17.01 -12.42
C ASP A 143 -2.66 -18.33 -13.22
N PRO A 144 -3.71 -19.16 -13.02
CA PRO A 144 -3.86 -20.42 -13.77
C PRO A 144 -3.98 -20.24 -15.29
N SER A 145 -4.39 -19.06 -15.76
CA SER A 145 -4.72 -18.77 -17.16
C SER A 145 -3.69 -17.86 -17.86
N ARG A 146 -2.69 -17.36 -17.16
CA ARG A 146 -1.68 -16.43 -17.69
C ARG A 146 -0.29 -16.77 -17.13
N PRO A 147 0.78 -16.33 -17.81
CA PRO A 147 2.12 -16.39 -17.23
C PRO A 147 2.17 -15.72 -15.86
N SER A 148 2.94 -16.28 -14.93
CA SER A 148 3.14 -15.66 -13.63
C SER A 148 3.88 -14.32 -13.76
N ILE A 149 3.57 -13.38 -12.88
CA ILE A 149 4.19 -12.06 -12.84
C ILE A 149 5.19 -12.04 -11.68
N LYS A 150 6.44 -11.69 -11.96
CA LYS A 150 7.49 -11.56 -10.96
C LYS A 150 7.63 -10.10 -10.54
N LEU A 151 7.53 -9.88 -9.24
CA LEU A 151 7.68 -8.59 -8.60
C LEU A 151 8.82 -8.66 -7.59
N ASP A 152 9.80 -7.77 -7.71
CA ASP A 152 10.85 -7.59 -6.71
C ASP A 152 10.59 -6.26 -5.97
N PHE A 153 10.19 -6.34 -4.71
CA PHE A 153 10.00 -5.16 -3.87
C PHE A 153 11.33 -4.75 -3.25
N THR A 154 11.74 -3.51 -3.46
CA THR A 154 12.93 -2.96 -2.83
C THR A 154 12.54 -2.27 -1.52
N LEU A 155 13.09 -2.76 -0.41
CA LEU A 155 12.80 -2.28 0.93
C LEU A 155 14.00 -1.54 1.52
N LEU A 156 13.72 -0.51 2.30
CA LEU A 156 14.69 0.27 3.05
C LEU A 156 14.43 0.15 4.55
N LYS A 157 15.49 -0.17 5.31
CA LYS A 157 15.45 -0.22 6.78
C LYS A 157 15.62 1.17 7.37
N ASN A 158 14.70 1.56 8.25
CA ASN A 158 14.86 2.76 9.05
C ASN A 158 15.97 2.55 10.09
N LYS A 159 16.91 3.48 10.16
CA LYS A 159 18.05 3.38 11.08
C LYS A 159 17.66 3.44 12.55
N ASN A 160 16.60 4.19 12.86
CA ASN A 160 16.20 4.48 14.23
C ASN A 160 15.23 3.44 14.77
N SER A 161 14.17 3.09 14.01
CA SER A 161 13.17 2.12 14.45
C SER A 161 13.53 0.67 14.11
N GLY A 162 14.41 0.44 13.14
CA GLY A 162 14.73 -0.90 12.64
C GLY A 162 13.69 -1.46 11.68
N GLU A 163 12.60 -0.75 11.43
CA GLU A 163 11.50 -1.17 10.57
C GLU A 163 11.87 -1.06 9.09
N TRP A 164 11.31 -1.95 8.31
CA TRP A 164 11.44 -1.97 6.86
C TRP A 164 10.19 -1.39 6.20
N LYS A 165 10.40 -0.66 5.09
CA LYS A 165 9.31 -0.18 4.23
C LYS A 165 9.73 -0.29 2.77
N ALA A 166 8.79 -0.70 1.92
CA ALA A 166 9.01 -0.75 0.48
C ALA A 166 9.04 0.67 -0.11
N TYR A 167 9.96 0.94 -1.03
CA TYR A 167 10.01 2.22 -1.72
C TYR A 167 10.05 2.11 -3.25
N ASP A 168 10.30 0.92 -3.78
CA ASP A 168 10.25 0.64 -5.21
C ASP A 168 9.73 -0.77 -5.46
N MET A 169 9.20 -0.97 -6.64
CA MET A 169 8.79 -2.27 -7.14
C MET A 169 9.33 -2.43 -8.56
N VAL A 170 10.02 -3.54 -8.78
CA VAL A 170 10.51 -3.95 -10.09
C VAL A 170 9.58 -5.03 -10.63
N ALA A 171 8.86 -4.74 -11.70
CA ALA A 171 7.98 -5.68 -12.37
C ALA A 171 8.63 -6.13 -13.68
N GLU A 172 8.80 -7.44 -13.87
CA GLU A 172 9.45 -8.02 -15.06
C GLU A 172 10.80 -7.35 -15.42
N GLY A 173 11.59 -7.01 -14.39
CA GLY A 173 12.90 -6.37 -14.55
C GLY A 173 12.87 -4.84 -14.72
N ILE A 174 11.71 -4.21 -14.71
CA ILE A 174 11.54 -2.75 -14.87
C ILE A 174 11.16 -2.11 -13.55
N SER A 175 12.01 -1.21 -13.02
CA SER A 175 11.70 -0.42 -11.84
C SER A 175 10.60 0.59 -12.15
N LEU A 176 9.52 0.56 -11.38
CA LEU A 176 8.41 1.50 -11.53
C LEU A 176 8.85 2.92 -11.15
N LEU A 177 9.68 3.04 -10.10
CA LEU A 177 10.20 4.34 -9.67
C LEU A 177 11.07 4.98 -10.75
N SER A 178 12.00 4.20 -11.34
CA SER A 178 12.87 4.70 -12.42
C SER A 178 12.08 5.06 -13.69
N SER A 179 11.05 4.28 -14.01
CA SER A 179 10.15 4.58 -15.13
C SER A 179 9.42 5.90 -14.93
N LYS A 180 8.86 6.12 -13.73
CA LYS A 180 8.19 7.37 -13.39
C LYS A 180 9.15 8.56 -13.30
N GLN A 181 10.35 8.34 -12.80
CA GLN A 181 11.39 9.37 -12.81
C GLN A 181 11.72 9.82 -14.25
N SER A 182 11.86 8.87 -15.16
CA SER A 182 12.13 9.17 -16.57
C SER A 182 10.97 9.91 -17.24
N GLU A 183 9.73 9.51 -16.96
CA GLU A 183 8.50 10.11 -17.46
C GLU A 183 8.36 11.58 -17.02
N TRP A 184 8.58 11.87 -15.74
CA TRP A 184 8.33 13.21 -15.17
C TRP A 184 9.55 14.12 -15.13
N ASN A 185 10.78 13.60 -15.25
CA ASN A 185 11.99 14.40 -15.12
C ASN A 185 12.04 15.56 -16.15
N THR A 186 11.67 15.30 -17.40
CA THR A 186 11.64 16.33 -18.44
C THR A 186 10.63 17.41 -18.11
N LYS A 187 9.43 17.03 -17.68
CA LYS A 187 8.36 17.97 -17.32
C LYS A 187 8.71 18.80 -16.07
N ILE A 188 9.31 18.15 -15.04
CA ILE A 188 9.78 18.89 -13.86
C ILE A 188 10.84 19.92 -14.23
N ARG A 189 11.75 19.59 -15.15
CA ARG A 189 12.81 20.51 -15.59
C ARG A 189 12.28 21.69 -16.42
N GLN A 190 11.22 21.47 -17.20
CA GLN A 190 10.63 22.49 -18.06
C GLN A 190 9.62 23.37 -17.33
N ASP A 191 8.71 22.74 -16.59
CA ASP A 191 7.51 23.36 -16.02
C ASP A 191 7.52 23.43 -14.49
N GLY A 192 8.58 22.92 -13.85
CA GLY A 192 8.73 22.88 -12.40
C GLY A 192 7.98 21.74 -11.70
N ILE A 193 8.28 21.54 -10.42
CA ILE A 193 7.65 20.53 -9.55
C ILE A 193 6.12 20.74 -9.47
N PRO A 194 5.57 21.98 -9.35
CA PRO A 194 4.14 22.20 -9.26
C PRO A 194 3.33 21.65 -10.44
N SER A 195 3.92 21.63 -11.63
CA SER A 195 3.24 21.09 -12.83
C SER A 195 2.97 19.60 -12.72
N VAL A 196 3.95 18.81 -12.26
CA VAL A 196 3.76 17.36 -12.05
C VAL A 196 2.92 17.11 -10.80
N THR A 197 3.04 17.94 -9.77
CA THR A 197 2.17 17.86 -8.57
C THR A 197 0.70 17.97 -8.95
N LYS A 198 0.36 18.91 -9.83
CA LYS A 198 -1.02 19.06 -10.34
C LYS A 198 -1.49 17.81 -11.10
N GLU A 199 -0.64 17.25 -11.96
CA GLU A 199 -0.94 16.01 -12.68
C GLU A 199 -1.18 14.84 -11.71
N LEU A 200 -0.35 14.72 -10.66
CA LEU A 200 -0.53 13.72 -9.61
C LEU A 200 -1.88 13.87 -8.90
N ALA A 201 -2.26 15.10 -8.55
CA ALA A 201 -3.55 15.40 -7.94
C ALA A 201 -4.72 14.98 -8.83
N GLU A 202 -4.65 15.27 -10.14
CA GLU A 202 -5.66 14.84 -11.12
C GLU A 202 -5.74 13.32 -11.24
N LEU A 203 -4.60 12.63 -11.25
CA LEU A 203 -4.53 11.17 -11.29
C LEU A 203 -5.06 10.53 -10.00
N ALA A 204 -4.78 11.13 -8.85
CA ALA A 204 -5.22 10.67 -7.53
C ALA A 204 -6.75 10.72 -7.37
N GLN A 205 -7.40 11.70 -8.02
CA GLN A 205 -8.86 11.88 -7.97
C GLN A 205 -9.65 10.94 -8.88
N LYS A 206 -8.99 10.20 -9.78
CA LYS A 206 -9.69 9.28 -10.67
C LYS A 206 -10.45 8.22 -9.90
N ASP A 207 -11.67 7.94 -10.33
CA ASP A 207 -12.47 6.85 -9.81
C ASP A 207 -11.85 5.50 -10.19
N ILE A 208 -11.99 4.55 -9.28
CA ILE A 208 -11.58 3.16 -9.53
C ILE A 208 -12.68 2.48 -10.33
N THR A 209 -12.29 1.81 -11.41
CA THR A 209 -13.22 1.12 -12.31
C THR A 209 -12.73 -0.30 -12.61
N PHE A 210 -13.67 -1.25 -12.63
CA PHE A 210 -13.38 -2.58 -13.16
C PHE A 210 -13.29 -2.51 -14.68
N GLU A 211 -12.25 -3.11 -15.25
CA GLU A 211 -12.18 -3.25 -16.71
C GLU A 211 -13.34 -4.10 -17.20
N THR A 212 -14.13 -3.53 -18.09
CA THR A 212 -15.18 -4.28 -18.81
C THR A 212 -14.45 -5.23 -19.77
N LYS A 213 -14.48 -6.53 -19.50
CA LYS A 213 -14.01 -7.52 -20.49
C LYS A 213 -14.82 -7.32 -21.77
N LYS A 214 -14.17 -6.81 -22.82
CA LYS A 214 -14.72 -6.84 -24.18
C LYS A 214 -14.66 -8.25 -24.74
#